data_66d6fb117599bdcb8d847aa5805b267e
#
_entry.id   66d6fb117599bdcb8d847aa5805b267e
#
_cell.length_a   1.000
_cell.length_b   1.000
_cell.length_c   1.000
_cell.angle_alpha   90.00
_cell.angle_beta   90.00
_cell.angle_gamma   90.00
#
_symmetry.space_group_name_H-M   'P 1'
#
loop_
_entity.id
_entity.type
_entity.pdbx_description
1 polymer ?
#
loop_
_entity_poly.entity_id
_entity_poly.type
_entity_poly.pdbx_seq_one_letter_code
_entity_poly.pdbx_strand_id
1 'polypeptide(L)'
;MSSKAITRVTVLNGGPSVEREVSLVSGSEIASALRGEGYIVSIIDADQNLASEIIASDPDVVFNALHGRWGEDGCVQGVLEWMQIPYTHSG
;
A
#
# COMPACT_ATOMS: atom_id res chain seq x y z
N MET A 1 -3.11 25.41 14.27
CA MET A 1 -3.11 25.10 12.90
C MET A 1 -3.30 23.60 12.70
N SER A 2 -4.02 23.28 11.76
CA SER A 2 -4.34 21.90 11.52
C SER A 2 -3.20 21.17 10.80
N SER A 3 -3.11 19.90 11.07
CA SER A 3 -2.24 19.06 10.30
C SER A 3 -2.79 18.90 8.89
N LYS A 4 -1.92 18.56 7.97
CA LYS A 4 -2.34 18.27 6.62
C LYS A 4 -3.25 17.05 6.60
N ALA A 5 -4.38 17.16 5.95
CA ALA A 5 -5.27 16.03 5.80
C ALA A 5 -4.66 14.99 4.87
N ILE A 6 -4.86 13.72 5.21
CA ILE A 6 -4.43 12.64 4.33
C ILE A 6 -5.34 12.63 3.11
N THR A 7 -4.75 12.73 1.94
CA THR A 7 -5.49 12.81 0.68
C THR A 7 -5.11 11.67 -0.26
N ARG A 8 -3.82 11.35 -0.33
CA ARG A 8 -3.32 10.35 -1.24
C ARG A 8 -2.97 9.08 -0.50
N VAL A 9 -3.55 7.97 -0.92
CA VAL A 9 -3.30 6.66 -0.33
C VAL A 9 -2.80 5.74 -1.41
N THR A 10 -1.69 5.08 -1.17
CA THR A 10 -1.18 4.06 -2.07
C THR A 10 -1.47 2.70 -1.46
N VAL A 11 -2.18 1.86 -2.20
CA VAL A 11 -2.52 0.51 -1.77
C VAL A 11 -1.57 -0.46 -2.45
N LEU A 12 -0.84 -1.24 -1.64
CA LEU A 12 0.04 -2.28 -2.15
C LEU A 12 -0.73 -3.59 -2.18
N ASN A 13 -0.74 -4.25 -3.34
CA ASN A 13 -1.41 -5.53 -3.45
C ASN A 13 -0.61 -6.47 -4.34
N GLY A 14 -1.13 -7.68 -4.52
CA GLY A 14 -0.48 -8.68 -5.36
C GLY A 14 0.74 -9.27 -4.70
N GLY A 15 1.90 -8.94 -5.23
CA GLY A 15 3.15 -9.49 -4.74
C GLY A 15 3.44 -10.87 -5.33
N PRO A 16 4.61 -11.43 -5.01
CA PRO A 16 5.04 -12.69 -5.62
C PRO A 16 4.62 -13.95 -4.86
N SER A 17 3.81 -13.82 -3.82
CA SER A 17 3.44 -14.96 -2.99
C SER A 17 2.32 -15.77 -3.63
N VAL A 18 2.12 -17.00 -3.13
CA VAL A 18 1.01 -17.84 -3.58
C VAL A 18 -0.36 -17.24 -3.22
N GLU A 19 -0.37 -16.25 -2.34
CA GLU A 19 -1.60 -15.58 -1.94
C GLU A 19 -1.84 -14.31 -2.74
N ARG A 20 -1.20 -14.21 -3.89
CA ARG A 20 -1.31 -13.03 -4.74
C ARG A 20 -2.75 -12.69 -5.10
N GLU A 21 -3.55 -13.70 -5.46
CA GLU A 21 -4.92 -13.44 -5.88
C GLU A 21 -5.77 -12.88 -4.74
N VAL A 22 -5.56 -13.40 -3.53
CA VAL A 22 -6.25 -12.88 -2.36
C VAL A 22 -5.88 -11.42 -2.14
N SER A 23 -4.60 -11.11 -2.27
CA SER A 23 -4.12 -9.75 -2.07
C SER A 23 -4.68 -8.80 -3.13
N LEU A 24 -4.80 -9.25 -4.39
CA LEU A 24 -5.36 -8.43 -5.44
C LEU A 24 -6.83 -8.07 -5.15
N VAL A 25 -7.60 -9.04 -4.68
CA VAL A 25 -8.99 -8.82 -4.33
C VAL A 25 -9.09 -7.88 -3.14
N SER A 26 -8.33 -8.14 -2.08
CA SER A 26 -8.35 -7.31 -0.88
C SER A 26 -7.95 -5.87 -1.21
N GLY A 27 -6.89 -5.70 -1.98
CA GLY A 27 -6.43 -4.37 -2.35
C GLY A 27 -7.45 -3.61 -3.16
N SER A 28 -8.12 -4.29 -4.09
CA SER A 28 -9.14 -3.67 -4.90
C SER A 28 -10.33 -3.20 -4.06
N GLU A 29 -10.75 -4.02 -3.10
CA GLU A 29 -11.86 -3.66 -2.22
C GLU A 29 -11.49 -2.49 -1.32
N ILE A 30 -10.29 -2.51 -0.78
CA ILE A 30 -9.80 -1.41 0.06
C ILE A 30 -9.74 -0.12 -0.75
N ALA A 31 -9.20 -0.19 -1.96
CA ALA A 31 -9.08 0.98 -2.81
C ALA A 31 -10.46 1.56 -3.14
N SER A 32 -11.42 0.71 -3.43
CA SER A 32 -12.78 1.15 -3.72
C SER A 32 -13.39 1.85 -2.52
N ALA A 33 -13.22 1.28 -1.33
CA ALA A 33 -13.75 1.88 -0.11
C ALA A 33 -13.12 3.24 0.16
N LEU A 34 -11.81 3.35 -0.02
CA LEU A 34 -11.11 4.60 0.22
C LEU A 34 -11.51 5.67 -0.79
N ARG A 35 -11.71 5.29 -2.05
CA ARG A 35 -12.18 6.24 -3.05
C ARG A 35 -13.57 6.75 -2.71
N GLY A 36 -14.41 5.87 -2.15
CA GLY A 36 -15.72 6.26 -1.69
C GLY A 36 -15.69 7.27 -0.56
N GLU A 37 -14.59 7.29 0.19
CA GLU A 37 -14.40 8.26 1.28
C GLU A 37 -13.75 9.56 0.81
N GLY A 38 -13.41 9.67 -0.46
CA GLY A 38 -12.84 10.88 -1.00
C GLY A 38 -11.34 10.90 -1.17
N TYR A 39 -10.67 9.78 -0.92
CA TYR A 39 -9.22 9.72 -1.08
C TYR A 39 -8.83 9.53 -2.54
N ILE A 40 -7.67 10.05 -2.89
CA ILE A 40 -7.05 9.75 -4.18
C ILE A 40 -6.21 8.48 -3.98
N VAL A 41 -6.57 7.41 -4.66
CA VAL A 41 -5.98 6.10 -4.42
C VAL A 41 -5.20 5.62 -5.63
N SER A 42 -3.97 5.21 -5.38
CA SER A 42 -3.13 4.52 -6.36
C SER A 42 -2.97 3.07 -5.90
N ILE A 43 -3.05 2.13 -6.82
CA ILE A 43 -2.84 0.72 -6.52
C ILE A 43 -1.54 0.29 -7.18
N ILE A 44 -0.66 -0.32 -6.40
CA ILE A 44 0.63 -0.79 -6.88
C ILE A 44 0.73 -2.28 -6.63
N ASP A 45 1.01 -3.03 -7.70
CA ASP A 45 1.31 -4.46 -7.59
C ASP A 45 2.77 -4.57 -7.14
N ALA A 46 2.98 -5.18 -5.99
CA ALA A 46 4.32 -5.24 -5.41
C ALA A 46 5.24 -6.12 -6.25
N ASP A 47 6.30 -5.52 -6.77
CA ASP A 47 7.30 -6.22 -7.55
C ASP A 47 8.68 -5.61 -7.25
N GLN A 48 9.65 -5.92 -8.09
CA GLN A 48 11.01 -5.45 -7.85
C GLN A 48 11.17 -3.93 -7.99
N ASN A 49 10.19 -3.26 -8.57
CA ASN A 49 10.20 -1.80 -8.73
C ASN A 49 9.38 -1.10 -7.66
N LEU A 50 9.04 -1.81 -6.60
CA LEU A 50 8.12 -1.31 -5.57
C LEU A 50 8.51 0.06 -5.03
N ALA A 51 9.76 0.23 -4.65
CA ALA A 51 10.19 1.49 -4.05
C ALA A 51 10.03 2.65 -5.01
N SER A 52 10.42 2.46 -6.27
CA SER A 52 10.28 3.51 -7.29
C SER A 52 8.83 3.87 -7.53
N GLU A 53 7.96 2.85 -7.55
CA GLU A 53 6.54 3.08 -7.79
C GLU A 53 5.89 3.81 -6.63
N ILE A 54 6.28 3.49 -5.41
CA ILE A 54 5.76 4.19 -4.23
C ILE A 54 6.16 5.67 -4.27
N ILE A 55 7.42 5.94 -4.60
CA ILE A 55 7.89 7.32 -4.70
C ILE A 55 7.11 8.07 -5.78
N ALA A 56 6.88 7.44 -6.92
CA ALA A 56 6.16 8.06 -8.01
C ALA A 56 4.72 8.37 -7.66
N SER A 57 4.11 7.58 -6.79
CA SER A 57 2.71 7.79 -6.39
C SER A 57 2.57 8.90 -5.36
N ASP A 58 3.67 9.30 -4.72
CA ASP A 58 3.70 10.40 -3.75
C ASP A 58 2.59 10.26 -2.70
N PRO A 59 2.56 9.17 -1.94
CA PRO A 59 1.46 8.95 -1.02
C PRO A 59 1.61 9.71 0.29
N ASP A 60 0.50 10.09 0.89
CA ASP A 60 0.48 10.56 2.26
C ASP A 60 0.58 9.38 3.22
N VAL A 61 0.01 8.24 2.83
CA VAL A 61 0.08 7.01 3.61
C VAL A 61 0.00 5.82 2.66
N VAL A 62 0.59 4.72 3.08
CA VAL A 62 0.54 3.47 2.31
C VAL A 62 -0.30 2.45 3.08
N PHE A 63 -1.22 1.82 2.39
CA PHE A 63 -2.00 0.71 2.95
C PHE A 63 -1.45 -0.59 2.37
N ASN A 64 -0.90 -1.43 3.23
CA ASN A 64 -0.27 -2.67 2.82
C ASN A 64 -1.30 -3.79 2.84
N ALA A 65 -1.81 -4.17 1.67
CA ALA A 65 -2.76 -5.27 1.54
C ALA A 65 -2.08 -6.55 1.06
N LEU A 66 -0.76 -6.61 1.16
CA LEU A 66 -0.01 -7.79 0.77
C LEU A 66 -0.25 -8.93 1.74
N HIS A 67 -0.30 -10.13 1.21
CA HIS A 67 -0.44 -11.34 2.00
C HIS A 67 0.78 -12.22 1.80
N GLY A 68 0.97 -13.17 2.71
CA GLY A 68 2.07 -14.10 2.61
C GLY A 68 3.38 -13.46 3.04
N ARG A 69 4.47 -14.09 2.62
CA ARG A 69 5.80 -13.74 3.12
C ARG A 69 6.16 -12.27 2.88
N TRP A 70 5.83 -11.73 1.72
CA TRP A 70 6.18 -10.35 1.39
C TRP A 70 5.61 -9.34 2.36
N GLY A 71 4.35 -9.55 2.77
CA GLY A 71 3.69 -8.63 3.67
C GLY A 71 3.93 -8.93 5.12
N GLU A 72 4.31 -10.16 5.46
CA GLU A 72 4.36 -10.61 6.85
C GLU A 72 5.76 -10.65 7.42
N ASP A 73 6.80 -10.76 6.60
CA ASP A 73 8.16 -10.89 7.10
C ASP A 73 8.88 -9.56 7.32
N GLY A 74 8.20 -8.46 7.11
CA GLY A 74 8.75 -7.15 7.39
C GLY A 74 9.54 -6.52 6.27
N CYS A 75 9.71 -7.18 5.13
CA CYS A 75 10.49 -6.61 4.03
C CYS A 75 9.90 -5.31 3.52
N VAL A 76 8.60 -5.31 3.27
CA VAL A 76 7.94 -4.11 2.76
C VAL A 76 7.89 -3.03 3.83
N GLN A 77 7.57 -3.42 5.06
CA GLN A 77 7.55 -2.47 6.17
C GLN A 77 8.91 -1.81 6.36
N GLY A 78 9.99 -2.58 6.23
CA GLY A 78 11.32 -2.02 6.34
C GLY A 78 11.60 -0.96 5.29
N VAL A 79 11.18 -1.21 4.05
CA VAL A 79 11.35 -0.23 2.97
C VAL A 79 10.57 1.04 3.27
N LEU A 80 9.33 0.91 3.72
CA LEU A 80 8.49 2.06 4.01
C LEU A 80 9.04 2.88 5.18
N GLU A 81 9.53 2.20 6.21
CA GLU A 81 10.14 2.90 7.35
C GLU A 81 11.39 3.65 6.94
N TRP A 82 12.21 3.02 6.09
CA TRP A 82 13.42 3.67 5.61
C TRP A 82 13.09 4.92 4.80
N MET A 83 12.00 4.88 4.03
CA MET A 83 11.54 6.01 3.24
C MET A 83 10.74 7.01 4.06
N GLN A 84 10.50 6.71 5.34
CA GLN A 84 9.73 7.58 6.24
C GLN A 84 8.30 7.82 5.77
N ILE A 85 7.68 6.80 5.21
CA ILE A 85 6.30 6.87 4.74
C ILE A 85 5.40 6.17 5.76
N PRO A 86 4.38 6.86 6.29
CA PRO A 86 3.42 6.21 7.19
C PRO A 86 2.69 5.08 6.46
N TYR A 87 2.45 3.98 7.15
CA TYR A 87 1.77 2.85 6.54
C TYR A 87 0.92 2.10 7.56
N THR A 88 -0.05 1.36 7.01
CA THR A 88 -0.84 0.43 7.78
C THR A 88 -1.04 -0.82 6.93
N HIS A 89 -1.47 -1.91 7.53
CA HIS A 89 -1.72 -3.12 6.76
C HIS A 89 -2.93 -3.86 7.32
N SER A 90 -3.53 -4.70 6.46
CA SER A 90 -4.65 -5.54 6.83
C SER A 90 -4.08 -6.78 7.48
N GLY A 91 -4.13 -6.82 8.74
CA GLY A 91 -3.48 -7.82 9.50
C GLY A 91 -3.83 -9.23 9.39
#